data_80bac6af8709b91870a6357de2df1f17
#
_entry.id   80bac6af8709b91870a6357de2df1f17
#
_cell.length_a   1.000
_cell.length_b   1.000
_cell.length_c   1.000
_cell.angle_alpha   90.00
_cell.angle_beta   90.00
_cell.angle_gamma   90.00
#
_symmetry.space_group_name_H-M   'P 1'
#
loop_
_entity.id
_entity.type
_entity.pdbx_description
1 polymer ?
#
loop_
_entity_poly.entity_id
_entity_poly.type
_entity_poly.pdbx_seq_one_letter_code
_entity_poly.pdbx_strand_id
1 'polypeptide(L)'
;MTLHIGMLVFSGVQQLDLTGPYEVFASLPDTNLHLVARGPEPVRSATGLALTPSMTFADCPALDVLCIPGGAGVNALLRDAATLAFVRRQALGARYVTSVCTGALLLGAAGLLRGRRATTHWASHDLLAAFGAVPVRARVVRDGNLLTGGGVTAGIDFALTLVAELAGQEAAEAIQLALEYAPEPPFAAGTPEIAPAAVLAAVRARGAALRAEREGLVRAVTGTPQVHVGPDA
;
A
#
# COMPACT_ATOMS: atom_id res chain seq x y z
N MET A 1 12.79 22.56 -6.85
CA MET A 1 13.40 21.49 -6.03
C MET A 1 12.91 20.17 -6.58
N THR A 2 13.81 19.23 -6.86
CA THR A 2 13.46 17.91 -7.35
C THR A 2 12.85 17.07 -6.22
N LEU A 3 11.69 16.46 -6.47
CA LEU A 3 11.00 15.57 -5.52
C LEU A 3 11.66 14.19 -5.54
N HIS A 4 11.89 13.61 -4.36
CA HIS A 4 12.35 12.24 -4.20
C HIS A 4 11.20 11.37 -3.73
N ILE A 5 10.69 10.48 -4.60
CA ILE A 5 9.63 9.52 -4.28
C ILE A 5 10.23 8.13 -4.20
N GLY A 6 10.22 7.52 -3.02
CA GLY A 6 10.68 6.15 -2.81
C GLY A 6 9.53 5.17 -2.73
N MET A 7 9.58 4.15 -3.57
CA MET A 7 8.59 3.08 -3.62
C MET A 7 9.25 1.77 -3.17
N LEU A 8 8.74 1.18 -2.10
CA LEU A 8 9.32 -0.04 -1.54
C LEU A 8 9.11 -1.23 -2.49
N VAL A 9 10.18 -1.98 -2.75
CA VAL A 9 10.15 -3.20 -3.58
C VAL A 9 10.63 -4.38 -2.75
N PHE A 10 9.89 -5.49 -2.78
CA PHE A 10 10.18 -6.69 -2.00
C PHE A 10 9.60 -7.94 -2.68
N SER A 11 10.13 -9.10 -2.34
CA SER A 11 9.63 -10.37 -2.87
C SER A 11 8.16 -10.58 -2.50
N GLY A 12 7.33 -10.93 -3.50
CA GLY A 12 5.90 -11.10 -3.32
C GLY A 12 5.11 -9.79 -3.26
N VAL A 13 5.69 -8.65 -3.72
CA VAL A 13 4.94 -7.40 -3.91
C VAL A 13 3.83 -7.59 -4.94
N GLN A 14 2.67 -7.00 -4.68
CA GLN A 14 1.62 -6.90 -5.70
C GLN A 14 2.05 -5.86 -6.75
N GLN A 15 2.42 -6.32 -7.93
CA GLN A 15 3.06 -5.44 -8.93
C GLN A 15 2.22 -4.23 -9.30
N LEU A 16 0.90 -4.36 -9.44
CA LEU A 16 0.05 -3.23 -9.82
C LEU A 16 -0.08 -2.18 -8.69
N ASP A 17 0.08 -2.59 -7.42
CA ASP A 17 0.19 -1.65 -6.29
C ASP A 17 1.43 -0.75 -6.42
N LEU A 18 2.46 -1.25 -7.11
CA LEU A 18 3.69 -0.54 -7.40
C LEU A 18 3.59 0.21 -8.73
N THR A 19 3.28 -0.52 -9.83
CA THR A 19 3.37 0.01 -11.20
C THR A 19 2.27 1.02 -11.52
N GLY A 20 1.08 0.90 -10.93
CA GLY A 20 0.02 1.88 -11.10
C GLY A 20 0.41 3.28 -10.58
N PRO A 21 0.77 3.43 -9.30
CA PRO A 21 1.29 4.70 -8.80
C PRO A 21 2.60 5.13 -9.47
N TYR A 22 3.48 4.20 -9.82
CA TYR A 22 4.74 4.50 -10.49
C TYR A 22 4.51 5.26 -11.80
N GLU A 23 3.58 4.78 -12.63
CA GLU A 23 3.24 5.41 -13.90
C GLU A 23 2.75 6.86 -13.72
N VAL A 24 1.90 7.08 -12.72
CA VAL A 24 1.40 8.42 -12.39
C VAL A 24 2.54 9.33 -11.92
N PHE A 25 3.39 8.86 -11.00
CA PHE A 25 4.48 9.66 -10.47
C PHE A 25 5.61 9.89 -11.49
N ALA A 26 5.84 8.95 -12.41
CA ALA A 26 6.81 9.10 -13.50
C ALA A 26 6.42 10.21 -14.48
N SER A 27 5.13 10.53 -14.55
CA SER A 27 4.61 11.63 -15.37
C SER A 27 4.71 13.00 -14.70
N LEU A 28 5.08 13.06 -13.41
CA LEU A 28 5.24 14.32 -12.68
C LEU A 28 6.62 14.93 -12.97
N PRO A 29 6.71 16.18 -13.49
CA PRO A 29 7.98 16.84 -13.74
C PRO A 29 8.84 17.00 -12.47
N ASP A 30 10.13 17.12 -12.65
CA ASP A 30 11.11 17.34 -11.59
C ASP A 30 11.03 16.29 -10.44
N THR A 31 10.76 15.04 -10.81
CA THR A 31 10.63 13.93 -9.84
C THR A 31 11.68 12.84 -10.09
N ASN A 32 12.38 12.44 -9.05
CA ASN A 32 13.22 11.26 -9.02
C ASN A 32 12.48 10.11 -8.35
N LEU A 33 12.11 9.11 -9.13
CA LEU A 33 11.52 7.87 -8.62
C LEU A 33 12.59 6.86 -8.25
N HIS A 34 12.47 6.32 -7.05
CA HIS A 34 13.36 5.29 -6.54
C HIS A 34 12.58 4.01 -6.24
N LEU A 35 12.95 2.92 -6.92
CA LEU A 35 12.53 1.57 -6.51
C LEU A 35 13.49 1.10 -5.43
N VAL A 36 13.06 1.10 -4.19
CA VAL A 36 13.92 0.92 -3.02
C VAL A 36 13.73 -0.46 -2.42
N ALA A 37 14.80 -1.23 -2.32
CA ALA A 37 14.79 -2.56 -1.70
C ALA A 37 15.89 -2.70 -0.65
N ARG A 38 15.88 -3.82 0.09
CA ARG A 38 16.92 -4.14 1.06
C ARG A 38 18.31 -4.30 0.43
N GLY A 39 18.36 -4.86 -0.76
CA GLY A 39 19.57 -5.11 -1.54
C GLY A 39 19.36 -4.83 -3.02
N PRO A 40 20.42 -4.89 -3.84
CA PRO A 40 20.37 -4.54 -5.25
C PRO A 40 19.77 -5.65 -6.14
N GLU A 41 19.59 -6.86 -5.61
CA GLU A 41 19.15 -8.00 -6.38
C GLU A 41 17.69 -7.86 -6.86
N PRO A 42 17.37 -8.30 -8.09
CA PRO A 42 15.99 -8.31 -8.56
C PRO A 42 15.08 -9.13 -7.65
N VAL A 43 13.90 -8.61 -7.39
CA VAL A 43 12.86 -9.30 -6.62
C VAL A 43 11.73 -9.75 -7.54
N ARG A 44 11.02 -10.82 -7.16
CA ARG A 44 9.86 -11.29 -7.91
C ARG A 44 8.58 -10.78 -7.26
N SER A 45 7.68 -10.25 -8.09
CA SER A 45 6.32 -9.90 -7.67
C SER A 45 5.51 -11.14 -7.27
N ALA A 46 4.33 -10.93 -6.71
CA ALA A 46 3.40 -12.00 -6.37
C ALA A 46 2.96 -12.85 -7.58
N THR A 47 3.08 -12.33 -8.79
CA THR A 47 2.73 -13.02 -10.05
C THR A 47 3.96 -13.42 -10.89
N GLY A 48 5.18 -13.23 -10.34
CA GLY A 48 6.42 -13.69 -10.95
C GLY A 48 7.18 -12.67 -11.80
N LEU A 49 6.65 -11.44 -11.99
CA LEU A 49 7.36 -10.37 -12.69
C LEU A 49 8.65 -10.02 -11.93
N ALA A 50 9.78 -9.99 -12.63
CA ALA A 50 11.04 -9.54 -12.05
C ALA A 50 11.09 -8.00 -12.01
N LEU A 51 11.44 -7.47 -10.85
CA LEU A 51 11.56 -6.03 -10.59
C LEU A 51 12.97 -5.75 -10.09
N THR A 52 13.69 -4.89 -10.78
CA THR A 52 15.06 -4.50 -10.38
C THR A 52 14.98 -3.22 -9.55
N PRO A 53 15.46 -3.25 -8.29
CA PRO A 53 15.59 -2.02 -7.50
C PRO A 53 16.56 -1.05 -8.14
N SER A 54 16.27 0.25 -8.04
CA SER A 54 17.20 1.31 -8.45
C SER A 54 18.05 1.80 -7.28
N MET A 55 17.70 1.42 -6.04
CA MET A 55 18.30 1.94 -4.81
C MET A 55 18.20 0.91 -3.70
N THR A 56 19.20 0.86 -2.84
CA THR A 56 19.14 0.06 -1.60
C THR A 56 18.66 0.91 -0.41
N PHE A 57 18.30 0.27 0.72
CA PHE A 57 17.97 1.00 1.96
C PHE A 57 19.13 1.86 2.46
N ALA A 58 20.37 1.47 2.16
CA ALA A 58 21.57 2.17 2.59
C ALA A 58 21.83 3.44 1.76
N ASP A 59 21.59 3.35 0.44
CA ASP A 59 21.91 4.42 -0.50
C ASP A 59 20.73 5.38 -0.73
N CYS A 60 19.54 5.03 -0.23
CA CYS A 60 18.33 5.80 -0.43
C CYS A 60 18.43 7.18 0.24
N PRO A 61 18.25 8.28 -0.52
CA PRO A 61 18.26 9.62 0.04
C PRO A 61 17.06 9.85 0.97
N ALA A 62 17.00 11.00 1.62
CA ALA A 62 15.79 11.45 2.28
C ALA A 62 14.66 11.60 1.23
N LEU A 63 13.51 11.03 1.53
CA LEU A 63 12.37 11.00 0.61
C LEU A 63 11.36 12.09 0.96
N ASP A 64 10.83 12.77 -0.05
CA ASP A 64 9.65 13.62 0.07
C ASP A 64 8.37 12.78 0.19
N VAL A 65 8.33 11.65 -0.52
CA VAL A 65 7.21 10.70 -0.47
C VAL A 65 7.74 9.28 -0.26
N LEU A 66 7.26 8.63 0.78
CA LEU A 66 7.44 7.20 1.00
C LEU A 66 6.18 6.46 0.56
N CYS A 67 6.30 5.54 -0.40
CA CYS A 67 5.19 4.74 -0.89
C CYS A 67 5.41 3.26 -0.60
N ILE A 68 4.47 2.64 0.12
CA ILE A 68 4.51 1.23 0.51
C ILE A 68 3.41 0.46 -0.24
N PRO A 69 3.73 -0.33 -1.26
CA PRO A 69 2.78 -1.23 -1.92
C PRO A 69 2.44 -2.42 -1.03
N GLY A 70 1.36 -3.11 -1.37
CA GLY A 70 0.97 -4.34 -0.71
C GLY A 70 1.44 -5.59 -1.42
N GLY A 71 0.83 -6.71 -1.09
CA GLY A 71 1.13 -8.03 -1.64
C GLY A 71 1.24 -9.10 -0.58
N ALA A 72 1.45 -10.33 -1.03
CA ALA A 72 1.66 -11.47 -0.13
C ALA A 72 2.94 -11.32 0.71
N GLY A 73 3.98 -10.72 0.12
CA GLY A 73 5.27 -10.50 0.77
C GLY A 73 5.23 -9.57 1.98
N VAL A 74 4.18 -8.75 2.14
CA VAL A 74 4.00 -7.90 3.34
C VAL A 74 4.04 -8.74 4.63
N ASN A 75 3.55 -9.99 4.60
CA ASN A 75 3.55 -10.86 5.77
C ASN A 75 4.97 -11.03 6.37
N ALA A 76 5.97 -11.29 5.53
CA ALA A 76 7.35 -11.42 5.97
C ALA A 76 7.92 -10.10 6.54
N LEU A 77 7.48 -8.96 6.00
CA LEU A 77 8.00 -7.65 6.38
C LEU A 77 7.43 -7.13 7.71
N LEU A 78 6.28 -7.63 8.17
CA LEU A 78 5.68 -7.18 9.44
C LEU A 78 6.62 -7.36 10.65
N ARG A 79 7.60 -8.25 10.54
CA ARG A 79 8.60 -8.56 11.59
C ARG A 79 10.04 -8.30 11.13
N ASP A 80 10.26 -7.84 9.90
CA ASP A 80 11.61 -7.55 9.40
C ASP A 80 12.14 -6.24 9.98
N ALA A 81 13.03 -6.35 10.95
CA ALA A 81 13.57 -5.20 11.67
C ALA A 81 14.24 -4.17 10.73
N ALA A 82 14.93 -4.63 9.68
CA ALA A 82 15.61 -3.75 8.75
C ALA A 82 14.62 -2.92 7.92
N THR A 83 13.56 -3.56 7.40
CA THR A 83 12.49 -2.87 6.67
C THR A 83 11.74 -1.89 7.56
N LEU A 84 11.36 -2.32 8.78
CA LEU A 84 10.66 -1.44 9.73
C LEU A 84 11.51 -0.23 10.14
N ALA A 85 12.82 -0.42 10.34
CA ALA A 85 13.74 0.67 10.64
C ALA A 85 13.85 1.66 9.46
N PHE A 86 13.96 1.14 8.22
CA PHE A 86 13.97 1.97 7.01
C PHE A 86 12.69 2.79 6.89
N VAL A 87 11.53 2.15 7.01
CA VAL A 87 10.21 2.82 6.92
C VAL A 87 10.09 3.93 7.96
N ARG A 88 10.44 3.66 9.23
CA ARG A 88 10.41 4.67 10.30
C ARG A 88 11.34 5.84 10.01
N ARG A 89 12.57 5.56 9.59
CA ARG A 89 13.57 6.59 9.28
C ARG A 89 13.09 7.52 8.17
N GLN A 90 12.58 6.96 7.07
CA GLN A 90 12.09 7.78 5.96
C GLN A 90 10.82 8.56 6.34
N ALA A 91 9.91 7.95 7.10
CA ALA A 91 8.66 8.60 7.52
C ALA A 91 8.88 9.85 8.40
N LEU A 92 10.00 9.94 9.12
CA LEU A 92 10.31 11.10 9.98
C LEU A 92 10.50 12.40 9.18
N GLY A 93 11.06 12.31 7.96
CA GLY A 93 11.36 13.48 7.12
C GLY A 93 10.42 13.64 5.93
N ALA A 94 9.63 12.62 5.59
CA ALA A 94 8.79 12.62 4.41
C ALA A 94 7.63 13.63 4.54
N ARG A 95 7.41 14.39 3.48
CA ARG A 95 6.21 15.25 3.36
C ARG A 95 4.93 14.42 3.35
N TYR A 96 4.98 13.25 2.70
CA TYR A 96 3.88 12.29 2.68
C TYR A 96 4.36 10.86 2.92
N VAL A 97 3.66 10.18 3.82
CA VAL A 97 3.82 8.74 4.08
C VAL A 97 2.60 8.05 3.49
N THR A 98 2.83 7.09 2.59
CA THR A 98 1.74 6.55 1.80
C THR A 98 1.79 5.03 1.70
N SER A 99 0.64 4.43 1.46
CA SER A 99 0.54 3.00 1.19
C SER A 99 -0.61 2.66 0.25
N VAL A 100 -0.49 1.53 -0.42
CA VAL A 100 -1.56 0.93 -1.22
C VAL A 100 -1.83 -0.48 -0.70
N CYS A 101 -3.08 -0.92 -0.74
CA CYS A 101 -3.47 -2.29 -0.41
C CYS A 101 -2.96 -2.70 0.98
N THR A 102 -2.36 -3.87 1.13
CA THR A 102 -1.85 -4.35 2.43
C THR A 102 -0.56 -3.65 2.90
N GLY A 103 0.00 -2.73 2.12
CA GLY A 103 1.11 -1.87 2.55
C GLY A 103 0.81 -1.07 3.82
N ALA A 104 -0.47 -0.72 4.05
CA ALA A 104 -0.89 -0.06 5.28
C ALA A 104 -0.58 -0.87 6.54
N LEU A 105 -0.59 -2.20 6.48
CA LEU A 105 -0.24 -3.05 7.62
C LEU A 105 1.25 -2.93 7.98
N LEU A 106 2.12 -2.69 6.99
CA LEU A 106 3.53 -2.43 7.25
C LEU A 106 3.72 -1.07 7.93
N LEU A 107 2.96 -0.05 7.52
CA LEU A 107 2.93 1.24 8.24
C LEU A 107 2.44 1.05 9.68
N GLY A 108 1.43 0.19 9.89
CA GLY A 108 0.95 -0.20 11.23
C GLY A 108 2.04 -0.85 12.08
N ALA A 109 2.76 -1.83 11.54
CA ALA A 109 3.87 -2.51 12.20
C ALA A 109 5.05 -1.56 12.50
N ALA A 110 5.22 -0.53 11.66
CA ALA A 110 6.17 0.56 11.91
C ALA A 110 5.71 1.55 13.00
N GLY A 111 4.46 1.44 13.50
CA GLY A 111 3.89 2.33 14.52
C GLY A 111 3.31 3.65 13.98
N LEU A 112 3.15 3.78 12.67
CA LEU A 112 2.79 5.04 11.99
C LEU A 112 1.27 5.24 11.87
N LEU A 113 0.44 4.27 12.27
CA LEU A 113 -1.01 4.34 12.12
C LEU A 113 -1.78 4.60 13.43
N ARG A 114 -1.11 4.66 14.58
CA ARG A 114 -1.79 4.84 15.88
C ARG A 114 -2.57 6.15 15.91
N GLY A 115 -3.90 6.05 16.13
CA GLY A 115 -4.83 7.18 16.15
C GLY A 115 -5.13 7.80 14.78
N ARG A 116 -4.58 7.24 13.69
CA ARG A 116 -4.73 7.78 12.33
C ARG A 116 -5.85 7.07 11.58
N ARG A 117 -6.58 7.81 10.77
CA ARG A 117 -7.54 7.27 9.81
C ARG A 117 -6.79 6.61 8.67
N ALA A 118 -7.16 5.38 8.32
CA ALA A 118 -6.49 4.63 7.26
C ALA A 118 -7.43 3.65 6.56
N THR A 119 -7.11 3.30 5.33
CA THR A 119 -7.70 2.19 4.59
C THR A 119 -6.63 1.19 4.17
N THR A 120 -7.08 0.02 3.73
CA THR A 120 -6.25 -1.05 3.18
C THR A 120 -7.11 -1.92 2.27
N HIS A 121 -6.55 -2.98 1.70
CA HIS A 121 -7.32 -3.96 0.94
C HIS A 121 -8.47 -4.54 1.78
N TRP A 122 -9.66 -4.67 1.19
CA TRP A 122 -10.89 -5.07 1.90
C TRP A 122 -10.72 -6.34 2.74
N ALA A 123 -9.99 -7.34 2.24
CA ALA A 123 -9.75 -8.61 2.95
C ALA A 123 -8.84 -8.49 4.18
N SER A 124 -8.30 -7.31 4.48
CA SER A 124 -7.42 -7.04 5.63
C SER A 124 -7.83 -5.79 6.40
N HIS A 125 -8.98 -5.21 6.06
CA HIS A 125 -9.41 -3.92 6.58
C HIS A 125 -9.61 -3.91 8.11
N ASP A 126 -10.14 -4.98 8.65
CA ASP A 126 -10.35 -5.19 10.09
C ASP A 126 -9.03 -5.27 10.88
N LEU A 127 -7.92 -5.67 10.24
CA LEU A 127 -6.61 -5.76 10.88
C LEU A 127 -6.00 -4.38 11.23
N LEU A 128 -6.47 -3.30 10.61
CA LEU A 128 -5.97 -1.96 10.90
C LEU A 128 -6.16 -1.56 12.37
N ALA A 129 -7.29 -1.94 12.96
CA ALA A 129 -7.62 -1.63 14.35
C ALA A 129 -6.59 -2.20 15.34
N ALA A 130 -5.99 -3.36 15.04
CA ALA A 130 -4.97 -3.97 15.89
C ALA A 130 -3.70 -3.09 16.01
N PHE A 131 -3.42 -2.26 15.02
CA PHE A 131 -2.33 -1.28 15.04
C PHE A 131 -2.74 0.07 15.66
N GLY A 132 -3.94 0.18 16.21
CA GLY A 132 -4.48 1.41 16.79
C GLY A 132 -4.92 2.44 15.75
N ALA A 133 -5.08 2.04 14.49
CA ALA A 133 -5.65 2.90 13.45
C ALA A 133 -7.16 3.03 13.61
N VAL A 134 -7.74 4.06 12.99
CA VAL A 134 -9.18 4.23 12.77
C VAL A 134 -9.50 3.77 11.35
N PRO A 135 -10.05 2.55 11.15
CA PRO A 135 -10.30 2.02 9.81
C PRO A 135 -11.41 2.81 9.10
N VAL A 136 -11.17 3.21 7.86
CA VAL A 136 -12.14 3.92 7.02
C VAL A 136 -12.34 3.15 5.71
N ARG A 137 -13.57 2.77 5.38
CA ARG A 137 -13.93 2.12 4.12
C ARG A 137 -14.06 3.16 3.02
N ALA A 138 -12.93 3.47 2.38
CA ALA A 138 -12.87 4.36 1.23
C ALA A 138 -11.74 3.92 0.29
N ARG A 139 -11.85 4.33 -0.96
CA ARG A 139 -10.85 4.01 -1.99
C ARG A 139 -9.52 4.68 -1.71
N VAL A 140 -9.55 5.93 -1.24
CA VAL A 140 -8.40 6.70 -0.76
C VAL A 140 -8.78 7.37 0.56
N VAL A 141 -7.90 7.31 1.55
CA VAL A 141 -8.07 7.97 2.84
C VAL A 141 -6.86 8.85 3.09
N ARG A 142 -7.13 10.12 3.37
CA ARG A 142 -6.13 11.09 3.82
C ARG A 142 -6.33 11.42 5.30
N ASP A 143 -5.23 11.49 6.02
CA ASP A 143 -5.16 11.97 7.40
C ASP A 143 -3.85 12.76 7.57
N GLY A 144 -3.92 14.08 7.46
CA GLY A 144 -2.74 14.94 7.43
C GLY A 144 -1.79 14.57 6.27
N ASN A 145 -0.57 14.16 6.62
CA ASN A 145 0.45 13.71 5.67
C ASN A 145 0.41 12.21 5.36
N LEU A 146 -0.53 11.47 5.94
CA LEU A 146 -0.74 10.05 5.65
C LEU A 146 -1.80 9.92 4.55
N LEU A 147 -1.47 9.24 3.44
CA LEU A 147 -2.42 8.83 2.42
C LEU A 147 -2.39 7.32 2.27
N THR A 148 -3.56 6.67 2.34
CA THR A 148 -3.68 5.22 2.16
C THR A 148 -4.68 4.90 1.06
N GLY A 149 -4.28 4.07 0.12
CA GLY A 149 -5.14 3.51 -0.93
C GLY A 149 -5.67 2.13 -0.55
N GLY A 150 -6.89 1.82 -0.95
CA GLY A 150 -7.56 0.55 -0.68
C GLY A 150 -7.02 -0.63 -1.48
N GLY A 151 -7.87 -1.30 -2.27
CA GLY A 151 -7.45 -2.44 -3.09
C GLY A 151 -6.57 -2.04 -4.27
N VAL A 152 -5.97 -3.01 -4.89
CA VAL A 152 -4.89 -2.94 -5.89
C VAL A 152 -5.00 -1.76 -6.87
N THR A 153 -6.15 -1.61 -7.55
CA THR A 153 -6.35 -0.54 -8.53
C THR A 153 -6.51 0.85 -7.91
N ALA A 154 -6.76 0.96 -6.60
CA ALA A 154 -6.82 2.25 -5.91
C ALA A 154 -5.47 2.97 -5.88
N GLY A 155 -4.39 2.28 -6.25
CA GLY A 155 -3.06 2.85 -6.38
C GLY A 155 -3.00 4.01 -7.38
N ILE A 156 -3.75 3.94 -8.48
CA ILE A 156 -3.80 5.01 -9.48
C ILE A 156 -4.54 6.23 -8.91
N ASP A 157 -5.73 6.04 -8.32
CA ASP A 157 -6.52 7.13 -7.73
C ASP A 157 -5.76 7.82 -6.59
N PHE A 158 -5.11 7.01 -5.76
CA PHE A 158 -4.27 7.50 -4.67
C PHE A 158 -3.12 8.37 -5.20
N ALA A 159 -2.43 7.91 -6.26
CA ALA A 159 -1.31 8.64 -6.83
C ALA A 159 -1.75 9.96 -7.47
N LEU A 160 -2.85 9.98 -8.21
CA LEU A 160 -3.45 11.21 -8.73
C LEU A 160 -3.86 12.17 -7.62
N THR A 161 -4.44 11.65 -6.53
CA THR A 161 -4.75 12.46 -5.34
C THR A 161 -3.49 13.09 -4.75
N LEU A 162 -2.41 12.33 -4.64
CA LEU A 162 -1.15 12.84 -4.13
C LEU A 162 -0.49 13.86 -5.08
N VAL A 163 -0.55 13.64 -6.39
CA VAL A 163 -0.07 14.62 -7.37
C VAL A 163 -0.81 15.94 -7.23
N ALA A 164 -2.12 15.91 -7.03
CA ALA A 164 -2.91 17.13 -6.80
C ALA A 164 -2.43 17.90 -5.56
N GLU A 165 -1.99 17.21 -4.50
CA GLU A 165 -1.41 17.83 -3.30
C GLU A 165 0.02 18.37 -3.52
N LEU A 166 0.80 17.73 -4.38
CA LEU A 166 2.21 18.08 -4.63
C LEU A 166 2.36 19.20 -5.67
N ALA A 167 1.55 19.15 -6.74
CA ALA A 167 1.71 19.97 -7.93
C ALA A 167 0.41 20.69 -8.38
N GLY A 168 -0.69 20.50 -7.65
CA GLY A 168 -1.99 21.11 -7.97
C GLY A 168 -2.87 20.21 -8.83
N GLN A 169 -4.16 20.53 -8.83
CA GLN A 169 -5.21 19.75 -9.49
C GLN A 169 -5.00 19.66 -11.00
N GLU A 170 -4.62 20.74 -11.65
CA GLU A 170 -4.39 20.81 -13.11
C GLU A 170 -3.32 19.80 -13.55
N ALA A 171 -2.22 19.67 -12.77
CA ALA A 171 -1.18 18.68 -13.05
C ALA A 171 -1.71 17.24 -12.92
N ALA A 172 -2.52 16.97 -11.92
CA ALA A 172 -3.14 15.64 -11.75
C ALA A 172 -4.12 15.32 -12.89
N GLU A 173 -4.95 16.27 -13.31
CA GLU A 173 -5.90 16.12 -14.42
C GLU A 173 -5.15 15.92 -15.76
N ALA A 174 -4.06 16.64 -15.98
CA ALA A 174 -3.23 16.46 -17.17
C ALA A 174 -2.63 15.04 -17.23
N ILE A 175 -2.11 14.52 -16.11
CA ILE A 175 -1.59 13.15 -16.03
C ILE A 175 -2.73 12.14 -16.22
N GLN A 176 -3.88 12.34 -15.59
CA GLN A 176 -5.05 11.48 -15.74
C GLN A 176 -5.48 11.39 -17.21
N LEU A 177 -5.53 12.52 -17.91
CA LEU A 177 -5.89 12.57 -19.32
C LEU A 177 -4.82 11.90 -20.21
N ALA A 178 -3.54 12.13 -19.94
CA ALA A 178 -2.45 11.51 -20.69
C ALA A 178 -2.42 9.98 -20.56
N LEU A 179 -2.82 9.46 -19.42
CA LEU A 179 -2.97 8.01 -19.16
C LEU A 179 -4.31 7.45 -19.65
N GLU A 180 -5.22 8.31 -20.14
CA GLU A 180 -6.62 7.92 -20.46
C GLU A 180 -7.27 7.14 -19.30
N TYR A 181 -6.98 7.57 -18.07
CA TYR A 181 -7.52 6.89 -16.89
C TYR A 181 -8.99 7.25 -16.67
N ALA A 182 -9.85 6.56 -17.40
CA ALA A 182 -11.31 6.63 -17.33
C ALA A 182 -11.88 5.21 -17.13
N PRO A 183 -11.74 4.61 -15.93
CA PRO A 183 -12.04 3.20 -15.71
C PRO A 183 -13.52 2.87 -15.90
N GLU A 184 -13.80 1.88 -16.76
CA GLU A 184 -15.13 1.38 -17.05
C GLU A 184 -15.13 -0.17 -16.93
N PRO A 185 -15.18 -0.70 -15.70
CA PRO A 185 -15.11 -2.14 -15.48
C PRO A 185 -16.34 -2.86 -16.07
N PRO A 186 -16.15 -3.98 -16.79
CA PRO A 186 -17.25 -4.67 -17.49
C PRO A 186 -18.19 -5.41 -16.53
N PHE A 187 -17.87 -5.53 -15.25
CA PHE A 187 -18.65 -6.23 -14.25
C PHE A 187 -18.77 -5.42 -12.96
N ALA A 188 -19.95 -5.45 -12.34
CA ALA A 188 -20.22 -4.80 -11.05
C ALA A 188 -19.88 -5.75 -9.87
N ALA A 189 -18.61 -6.19 -9.77
CA ALA A 189 -18.18 -7.13 -8.73
C ALA A 189 -16.86 -6.67 -8.05
N GLY A 190 -16.53 -5.40 -8.15
CA GLY A 190 -15.26 -4.85 -7.69
C GLY A 190 -15.14 -4.66 -6.17
N THR A 191 -16.22 -4.78 -5.40
CA THR A 191 -16.18 -4.69 -3.93
C THR A 191 -17.00 -5.81 -3.27
N PRO A 192 -16.69 -6.17 -2.01
CA PRO A 192 -17.44 -7.22 -1.29
C PRO A 192 -18.95 -6.97 -1.18
N GLU A 193 -19.34 -5.69 -1.15
CA GLU A 193 -20.74 -5.26 -0.95
C GLU A 193 -21.61 -5.51 -2.19
N ILE A 194 -21.00 -5.48 -3.39
CA ILE A 194 -21.72 -5.62 -4.67
C ILE A 194 -21.40 -6.92 -5.40
N ALA A 195 -20.34 -7.63 -5.00
CA ALA A 195 -19.97 -8.90 -5.63
C ALA A 195 -21.03 -9.98 -5.36
N PRO A 196 -21.35 -10.84 -6.35
CA PRO A 196 -22.20 -12.01 -6.11
C PRO A 196 -21.66 -12.87 -4.96
N ALA A 197 -22.54 -13.37 -4.09
CA ALA A 197 -22.15 -14.11 -2.88
C ALA A 197 -21.22 -15.30 -3.18
N ALA A 198 -21.49 -16.05 -4.24
CA ALA A 198 -20.64 -17.17 -4.65
C ALA A 198 -19.23 -16.73 -5.08
N VAL A 199 -19.12 -15.59 -5.76
CA VAL A 199 -17.84 -15.01 -6.17
C VAL A 199 -17.05 -14.55 -4.94
N LEU A 200 -17.70 -13.86 -4.01
CA LEU A 200 -17.09 -13.41 -2.75
C LEU A 200 -16.59 -14.61 -1.92
N ALA A 201 -17.41 -15.65 -1.78
CA ALA A 201 -17.03 -16.88 -1.07
C ALA A 201 -15.82 -17.56 -1.71
N ALA A 202 -15.79 -17.70 -3.03
CA ALA A 202 -14.66 -18.31 -3.75
C ALA A 202 -13.35 -17.51 -3.58
N VAL A 203 -13.43 -16.16 -3.65
CA VAL A 203 -12.26 -15.28 -3.44
C VAL A 203 -11.76 -15.38 -2.00
N ARG A 204 -12.65 -15.38 -1.01
CA ARG A 204 -12.30 -15.57 0.41
C ARG A 204 -11.62 -16.92 0.65
N ALA A 205 -12.20 -18.00 0.11
CA ALA A 205 -11.63 -19.35 0.24
C ALA A 205 -10.21 -19.44 -0.33
N ARG A 206 -9.99 -18.85 -1.53
CA ARG A 206 -8.65 -18.80 -2.16
C ARG A 206 -7.63 -18.05 -1.31
N GLY A 207 -8.03 -16.99 -0.65
CA GLY A 207 -7.14 -16.15 0.18
C GLY A 207 -7.01 -16.60 1.63
N ALA A 208 -7.75 -17.63 2.07
CA ALA A 208 -7.91 -17.97 3.48
C ALA A 208 -6.59 -18.28 4.20
N ALA A 209 -5.71 -19.06 3.57
CA ALA A 209 -4.42 -19.44 4.18
C ALA A 209 -3.52 -18.20 4.40
N LEU A 210 -3.37 -17.37 3.38
CA LEU A 210 -2.59 -16.12 3.47
C LEU A 210 -3.20 -15.15 4.50
N ARG A 211 -4.52 -15.12 4.59
CA ARG A 211 -5.24 -14.29 5.56
C ARG A 211 -4.98 -14.78 6.99
N ALA A 212 -5.08 -16.08 7.24
CA ALA A 212 -4.85 -16.68 8.57
C ALA A 212 -3.40 -16.44 9.03
N GLU A 213 -2.42 -16.62 8.15
CA GLU A 213 -1.02 -16.31 8.44
C GLU A 213 -0.86 -14.83 8.83
N ARG A 214 -1.44 -13.91 8.06
CA ARG A 214 -1.40 -12.46 8.30
C ARG A 214 -1.99 -12.08 9.65
N GLU A 215 -3.14 -12.65 10.01
CA GLU A 215 -3.76 -12.45 11.33
C GLU A 215 -2.85 -12.89 12.46
N GLY A 216 -2.25 -14.08 12.33
CA GLY A 216 -1.28 -14.57 13.29
C GLY A 216 -0.09 -13.63 13.48
N LEU A 217 0.45 -13.11 12.38
CA LEU A 217 1.56 -12.16 12.40
C LEU A 217 1.16 -10.82 13.02
N VAL A 218 0.01 -10.27 12.64
CA VAL A 218 -0.50 -9.01 13.22
C VAL A 218 -0.67 -9.16 14.72
N ARG A 219 -1.32 -10.23 15.21
CA ARG A 219 -1.45 -10.50 16.65
C ARG A 219 -0.09 -10.57 17.35
N ALA A 220 0.87 -11.26 16.74
CA ALA A 220 2.20 -11.40 17.33
C ALA A 220 2.98 -10.07 17.40
N VAL A 221 2.76 -9.16 16.45
CA VAL A 221 3.43 -7.84 16.42
C VAL A 221 2.76 -6.84 17.35
N THR A 222 1.43 -6.93 17.52
CA THR A 222 0.66 -5.96 18.31
C THR A 222 0.43 -6.40 19.76
N GLY A 223 0.72 -7.64 20.10
CA GLY A 223 0.40 -8.24 21.41
C GLY A 223 -1.11 -8.36 21.67
N THR A 224 -1.95 -8.27 20.64
CA THR A 224 -3.41 -8.30 20.78
C THR A 224 -3.91 -9.73 21.02
N PRO A 225 -4.68 -10.01 22.10
CA PRO A 225 -5.26 -11.31 22.35
C PRO A 225 -6.21 -11.77 21.23
N GLN A 226 -6.43 -13.08 21.13
CA GLN A 226 -7.36 -13.65 20.16
C GLN A 226 -8.79 -13.25 20.54
N VAL A 227 -9.44 -12.39 19.75
CA VAL A 227 -10.88 -12.19 19.84
C VAL A 227 -11.54 -13.37 19.12
N HIS A 228 -12.14 -14.28 19.87
CA HIS A 228 -13.01 -15.32 19.31
C HIS A 228 -14.28 -14.60 18.80
N VAL A 229 -14.33 -14.35 17.50
CA VAL A 229 -15.59 -14.04 16.84
C VAL A 229 -16.26 -15.39 16.62
N GLY A 230 -17.31 -15.68 17.41
CA GLY A 230 -18.15 -16.86 17.22
C GLY A 230 -18.78 -16.87 15.82
N PRO A 231 -19.29 -18.01 15.35
CA PRO A 231 -19.80 -18.18 13.99
C PRO A 231 -21.07 -17.35 13.67
N ASP A 232 -21.59 -16.58 14.62
CA ASP A 232 -22.84 -15.80 14.51
C ASP A 232 -22.56 -14.29 14.73
N ALA A 233 -22.00 -13.59 13.72
CA ALA A 233 -22.03 -12.14 13.62
C ALA A 233 -21.91 -11.69 12.15
#